data_371a5382ad4f1954de15561df7a2c91a
#
_entry.id   371a5382ad4f1954de15561df7a2c91a
#
_cell.length_a   1.000
_cell.length_b   1.000
_cell.length_c   1.000
_cell.angle_alpha   90.00
_cell.angle_beta   90.00
_cell.angle_gamma   90.00
#
_symmetry.space_group_name_H-M   'P 1'
#
loop_
_entity.id
_entity.type
_entity.pdbx_description
1 polymer ?
#
loop_
_entity_poly.entity_id
_entity_poly.type
_entity_poly.pdbx_seq_one_letter_code
_entity_poly.pdbx_strand_id
1 'polypeptide(L)'
;MKVSLVMAVYNGEKYLIEQLDSIRKQTYLIDEVLLIDDVSTDNSYELIHQYIDGYKLINWKLIKNENNLGYRKNFKKGLEIVDGDIIFLSDQDDRWHLNKIEVMVEKMRQSNILSLASSFNFMDQDGNCFEVNKIKGRSNNNLLFKEVTEELTEIDLKSLLEMNFSQGCCMAIKKEVKDEYLKVTQGKLPHDWELNIISAIQNGCYYLDIPLIDYRIHNNNTIGMDNIVDGNIINEKKQRVNERIEQTKAQIENVNFALGLELNREQKKYCLKYKDYLTQRVLMMKEKKACSLILYFLKGKYKEFGRVKTFLGDLVNIIK
;
A
#
# COMPACT_ATOMS: atom_id res chain seq x y z
N MET A 1 8.28 -23.23 -6.43
CA MET A 1 8.38 -21.89 -5.82
C MET A 1 7.75 -21.99 -4.46
N LYS A 2 8.52 -21.70 -3.43
CA LYS A 2 8.06 -21.67 -2.04
C LYS A 2 7.21 -20.41 -1.82
N VAL A 3 6.02 -20.56 -1.24
CA VAL A 3 5.10 -19.46 -0.94
C VAL A 3 5.03 -19.24 0.57
N SER A 4 5.38 -18.05 1.02
CA SER A 4 5.22 -17.62 2.41
C SER A 4 4.12 -16.56 2.53
N LEU A 5 3.51 -16.52 3.72
CA LEU A 5 2.55 -15.49 4.10
C LEU A 5 2.97 -14.87 5.43
N VAL A 6 2.91 -13.54 5.52
CA VAL A 6 3.09 -12.78 6.76
C VAL A 6 1.80 -12.06 7.10
N MET A 7 1.26 -12.31 8.29
CA MET A 7 0.11 -11.60 8.84
C MET A 7 0.52 -10.83 10.10
N ALA A 8 0.26 -9.52 10.10
CA ALA A 8 0.35 -8.69 11.30
C ALA A 8 -0.97 -8.76 12.08
N VAL A 9 -0.87 -8.94 13.40
CA VAL A 9 -2.03 -9.07 14.29
C VAL A 9 -1.92 -8.10 15.46
N TYR A 10 -3.00 -7.35 15.71
CA TYR A 10 -3.15 -6.50 16.90
C TYR A 10 -4.64 -6.22 17.17
N ASN A 11 -5.18 -6.77 18.27
CA ASN A 11 -6.58 -6.61 18.68
C ASN A 11 -7.58 -6.92 17.56
N GLY A 12 -7.45 -8.10 16.95
CA GLY A 12 -8.23 -8.51 15.77
C GLY A 12 -9.30 -9.56 16.04
N GLU A 13 -9.58 -9.94 17.30
CA GLU A 13 -10.39 -11.11 17.65
C GLU A 13 -11.72 -11.20 16.89
N LYS A 14 -12.32 -10.04 16.59
CA LYS A 14 -13.65 -9.96 15.95
C LYS A 14 -13.68 -10.56 14.53
N TYR A 15 -12.61 -10.38 13.75
CA TYR A 15 -12.59 -10.73 12.31
C TYR A 15 -11.60 -11.85 11.99
N LEU A 16 -10.71 -12.14 12.94
CA LEU A 16 -9.55 -12.97 12.75
C LEU A 16 -9.89 -14.38 12.21
N ILE A 17 -10.92 -15.05 12.74
CA ILE A 17 -11.29 -16.41 12.34
C ILE A 17 -11.73 -16.45 10.86
N GLU A 18 -12.48 -15.44 10.40
CA GLU A 18 -12.91 -15.36 9.00
C GLU A 18 -11.69 -15.23 8.07
N GLN A 19 -10.72 -14.38 8.45
CA GLN A 19 -9.49 -14.21 7.69
C GLN A 19 -8.62 -15.48 7.69
N LEU A 20 -8.41 -16.12 8.84
CA LEU A 20 -7.66 -17.36 8.94
C LEU A 20 -8.29 -18.48 8.09
N ASP A 21 -9.62 -18.58 8.11
CA ASP A 21 -10.37 -19.55 7.29
C ASP A 21 -10.18 -19.29 5.79
N SER A 22 -10.20 -18.02 5.37
CA SER A 22 -10.01 -17.63 3.98
C SER A 22 -8.60 -17.98 3.47
N ILE A 23 -7.58 -17.87 4.33
CA ILE A 23 -6.21 -18.26 4.02
C ILE A 23 -6.05 -19.78 4.01
N ARG A 24 -6.58 -20.48 5.03
CA ARG A 24 -6.47 -21.93 5.12
C ARG A 24 -7.15 -22.65 3.95
N LYS A 25 -8.23 -22.09 3.41
CA LYS A 25 -9.03 -22.67 2.32
C LYS A 25 -8.52 -22.30 0.92
N GLN A 26 -7.36 -21.65 0.78
CA GLN A 26 -6.82 -21.31 -0.53
C GLN A 26 -6.65 -22.55 -1.42
N THR A 27 -6.91 -22.39 -2.72
CA THR A 27 -6.74 -23.48 -3.72
C THR A 27 -5.27 -23.82 -3.96
N TYR A 28 -4.37 -22.89 -3.68
CA TYR A 28 -2.92 -23.07 -3.78
C TYR A 28 -2.32 -23.29 -2.40
N LEU A 29 -1.44 -24.31 -2.27
CA LEU A 29 -0.78 -24.63 -1.01
C LEU A 29 0.21 -23.53 -0.62
N ILE A 30 0.09 -23.04 0.63
CA ILE A 30 1.04 -22.12 1.23
C ILE A 30 2.07 -22.97 1.99
N ASP A 31 3.36 -22.78 1.70
CA ASP A 31 4.43 -23.57 2.34
C ASP A 31 4.74 -23.10 3.76
N GLU A 32 4.51 -21.79 4.05
CA GLU A 32 4.84 -21.17 5.34
C GLU A 32 3.87 -20.02 5.64
N VAL A 33 3.22 -20.05 6.79
CA VAL A 33 2.37 -18.96 7.30
C VAL A 33 2.94 -18.47 8.62
N LEU A 34 3.28 -17.19 8.68
CA LEU A 34 3.77 -16.53 9.87
C LEU A 34 2.77 -15.48 10.34
N LEU A 35 2.24 -15.67 11.56
CA LEU A 35 1.39 -14.71 12.25
C LEU A 35 2.19 -14.05 13.37
N ILE A 36 2.16 -12.71 13.45
CA ILE A 36 2.90 -11.99 14.48
C ILE A 36 1.95 -11.10 15.26
N ASP A 37 1.68 -11.51 16.50
CA ASP A 37 0.88 -10.76 17.45
C ASP A 37 1.71 -9.61 18.04
N ASP A 38 1.25 -8.39 17.86
CA ASP A 38 1.90 -7.17 18.32
C ASP A 38 1.45 -6.74 19.73
N VAL A 39 1.39 -7.71 20.64
CA VAL A 39 0.96 -7.55 22.04
C VAL A 39 -0.54 -7.20 22.12
N SER A 40 -1.38 -8.01 21.48
CA SER A 40 -2.84 -7.88 21.61
C SER A 40 -3.29 -7.96 23.06
N THR A 41 -4.30 -7.17 23.40
CA THR A 41 -4.93 -7.10 24.72
C THR A 41 -6.29 -7.80 24.77
N ASP A 42 -6.79 -8.23 23.61
CA ASP A 42 -7.97 -9.08 23.43
C ASP A 42 -7.58 -10.57 23.30
N ASN A 43 -8.49 -11.42 22.87
CA ASN A 43 -8.23 -12.86 22.74
C ASN A 43 -7.52 -13.25 21.43
N SER A 44 -7.01 -12.32 20.64
CA SER A 44 -6.41 -12.61 19.31
C SER A 44 -5.35 -13.68 19.35
N TYR A 45 -4.38 -13.58 20.27
CA TYR A 45 -3.30 -14.55 20.40
C TYR A 45 -3.81 -15.97 20.70
N GLU A 46 -4.71 -16.09 21.67
CA GLU A 46 -5.27 -17.38 22.10
C GLU A 46 -6.14 -18.01 21.00
N LEU A 47 -6.91 -17.19 20.27
CA LEU A 47 -7.72 -17.66 19.14
C LEU A 47 -6.84 -18.23 18.02
N ILE A 48 -5.73 -17.57 17.67
CA ILE A 48 -4.80 -18.09 16.66
C ILE A 48 -4.17 -19.41 17.14
N HIS A 49 -3.72 -19.46 18.40
CA HIS A 49 -3.09 -20.65 18.96
C HIS A 49 -4.05 -21.86 18.88
N GLN A 50 -5.29 -21.68 19.37
CA GLN A 50 -6.34 -22.70 19.31
C GLN A 50 -6.69 -23.09 17.87
N TYR A 51 -6.71 -22.12 16.94
CA TYR A 51 -6.98 -22.37 15.53
C TYR A 51 -5.89 -23.25 14.89
N ILE A 52 -4.61 -22.93 15.12
CA ILE A 52 -3.47 -23.70 14.61
C ILE A 52 -3.51 -25.14 15.14
N ASP A 53 -3.71 -25.31 16.45
CA ASP A 53 -3.75 -26.60 17.10
C ASP A 53 -4.97 -27.43 16.64
N GLY A 54 -6.14 -26.80 16.58
CA GLY A 54 -7.40 -27.45 16.21
C GLY A 54 -7.37 -28.01 14.78
N TYR A 55 -6.78 -27.30 13.85
CA TYR A 55 -6.63 -27.73 12.46
C TYR A 55 -5.29 -28.45 12.17
N LYS A 56 -4.40 -28.59 13.17
CA LYS A 56 -3.07 -29.23 13.03
C LYS A 56 -2.22 -28.61 11.91
N LEU A 57 -2.15 -27.29 11.88
CA LEU A 57 -1.49 -26.52 10.83
C LEU A 57 0.03 -26.44 11.08
N ILE A 58 0.76 -27.50 10.73
CA ILE A 58 2.19 -27.66 11.03
C ILE A 58 3.11 -26.63 10.36
N ASN A 59 2.66 -26.02 9.27
CA ASN A 59 3.36 -24.98 8.53
C ASN A 59 2.95 -23.55 8.93
N TRP A 60 2.12 -23.41 9.96
CA TRP A 60 1.71 -22.12 10.53
C TRP A 60 2.48 -21.87 11.83
N LYS A 61 3.04 -20.67 11.94
CA LYS A 61 3.81 -20.25 13.12
C LYS A 61 3.20 -18.98 13.70
N LEU A 62 2.95 -18.98 15.00
CA LEU A 62 2.54 -17.81 15.77
C LEU A 62 3.71 -17.30 16.61
N ILE A 63 3.98 -16.00 16.51
CA ILE A 63 4.97 -15.29 17.34
C ILE A 63 4.26 -14.16 18.07
N LYS A 64 4.58 -13.96 19.36
CA LYS A 64 4.15 -12.79 20.13
C LYS A 64 5.34 -11.86 20.31
N ASN A 65 5.13 -10.55 20.07
CA ASN A 65 6.15 -9.54 20.36
C ASN A 65 6.26 -9.32 21.89
N GLU A 66 7.40 -8.85 22.34
CA GLU A 66 7.58 -8.44 23.74
C GLU A 66 6.98 -7.05 24.01
N ASN A 67 6.97 -6.18 23.00
CA ASN A 67 6.42 -4.85 23.05
C ASN A 67 5.64 -4.57 21.75
N ASN A 68 4.64 -3.67 21.81
CA ASN A 68 3.95 -3.22 20.61
C ASN A 68 4.91 -2.41 19.72
N LEU A 69 5.16 -2.91 18.51
CA LEU A 69 6.10 -2.35 17.54
C LEU A 69 5.40 -1.42 16.54
N GLY A 70 4.08 -1.55 16.40
CA GLY A 70 3.28 -0.98 15.34
C GLY A 70 3.43 -1.72 14.01
N TYR A 71 2.42 -1.62 13.14
CA TYR A 71 2.29 -2.44 11.94
C TYR A 71 3.54 -2.45 11.04
N ARG A 72 4.21 -1.30 10.83
CA ARG A 72 5.40 -1.21 9.95
C ARG A 72 6.55 -2.09 10.41
N LYS A 73 6.89 -2.02 11.70
CA LYS A 73 7.96 -2.84 12.29
C LYS A 73 7.53 -4.29 12.44
N ASN A 74 6.23 -4.54 12.65
CA ASN A 74 5.69 -5.88 12.76
C ASN A 74 5.80 -6.61 11.41
N PHE A 75 5.40 -5.98 10.30
CA PHE A 75 5.62 -6.53 8.95
C PHE A 75 7.11 -6.70 8.64
N LYS A 76 7.95 -5.71 8.98
CA LYS A 76 9.41 -5.84 8.79
C LYS A 76 9.96 -7.08 9.51
N LYS A 77 9.60 -7.29 10.78
CA LYS A 77 9.99 -8.48 11.54
C LYS A 77 9.52 -9.77 10.88
N GLY A 78 8.30 -9.78 10.34
CA GLY A 78 7.79 -10.94 9.60
C GLY A 78 8.60 -11.23 8.33
N LEU A 79 8.92 -10.21 7.59
CA LEU A 79 9.75 -10.32 6.38
C LEU A 79 11.19 -10.77 6.70
N GLU A 80 11.75 -10.46 7.87
CA GLU A 80 13.06 -10.96 8.32
C GLU A 80 13.06 -12.48 8.58
N ILE A 81 11.89 -13.07 8.90
CA ILE A 81 11.77 -14.46 9.31
C ILE A 81 11.42 -15.39 8.14
N VAL A 82 10.50 -14.96 7.25
CA VAL A 82 10.03 -15.82 6.16
C VAL A 82 11.02 -15.92 5.01
N ASP A 83 11.03 -17.07 4.32
CA ASP A 83 12.01 -17.39 3.27
C ASP A 83 11.36 -17.93 1.98
N GLY A 84 10.14 -17.52 1.66
CA GLY A 84 9.47 -17.88 0.40
C GLY A 84 10.06 -17.16 -0.81
N ASP A 85 9.95 -17.81 -1.98
CA ASP A 85 10.26 -17.19 -3.28
C ASP A 85 9.25 -16.08 -3.60
N ILE A 86 7.97 -16.30 -3.19
CA ILE A 86 6.88 -15.33 -3.24
C ILE A 86 6.33 -15.18 -1.81
N ILE A 87 6.14 -13.92 -1.38
CA ILE A 87 5.69 -13.60 -0.05
C ILE A 87 4.43 -12.75 -0.13
N PHE A 88 3.35 -13.24 0.46
CA PHE A 88 2.09 -12.53 0.60
C PHE A 88 2.04 -11.78 1.91
N LEU A 89 1.48 -10.57 1.88
CA LEU A 89 1.19 -9.79 3.08
C LEU A 89 -0.31 -9.84 3.38
N SER A 90 -0.67 -9.90 4.65
CA SER A 90 -2.06 -10.02 5.09
C SER A 90 -2.31 -9.15 6.30
N ASP A 91 -3.43 -8.45 6.30
CA ASP A 91 -4.03 -7.87 7.49
C ASP A 91 -4.96 -8.92 8.14
N GLN A 92 -5.39 -8.69 9.38
CA GLN A 92 -6.11 -9.67 10.21
C GLN A 92 -7.64 -9.67 10.02
N ASP A 93 -8.17 -8.72 9.28
CA ASP A 93 -9.58 -8.30 9.31
C ASP A 93 -10.30 -8.36 7.96
N ASP A 94 -9.60 -8.81 6.91
CA ASP A 94 -10.13 -8.98 5.56
C ASP A 94 -10.72 -10.38 5.32
N ARG A 95 -11.12 -10.64 4.06
CA ARG A 95 -11.50 -11.97 3.58
C ARG A 95 -10.90 -12.19 2.19
N TRP A 96 -10.01 -13.18 2.05
CA TRP A 96 -9.40 -13.53 0.77
C TRP A 96 -10.32 -14.40 -0.07
N HIS A 97 -10.35 -14.16 -1.39
CA HIS A 97 -10.98 -15.09 -2.32
C HIS A 97 -10.16 -16.37 -2.42
N LEU A 98 -10.83 -17.52 -2.57
CA LEU A 98 -10.20 -18.84 -2.48
C LEU A 98 -9.06 -19.08 -3.45
N ASN A 99 -9.07 -18.41 -4.60
CA ASN A 99 -8.07 -18.53 -5.66
C ASN A 99 -7.02 -17.40 -5.66
N LYS A 100 -6.96 -16.54 -4.64
CA LYS A 100 -6.07 -15.38 -4.62
C LYS A 100 -4.61 -15.79 -4.84
N ILE A 101 -4.12 -16.74 -4.07
CA ILE A 101 -2.72 -17.17 -4.15
C ILE A 101 -2.44 -17.81 -5.50
N GLU A 102 -3.29 -18.69 -5.98
CA GLU A 102 -3.14 -19.38 -7.28
C GLU A 102 -3.00 -18.40 -8.42
N VAL A 103 -3.95 -17.45 -8.52
CA VAL A 103 -3.96 -16.42 -9.59
C VAL A 103 -2.71 -15.55 -9.52
N MET A 104 -2.35 -15.07 -8.32
CA MET A 104 -1.20 -14.17 -8.19
C MET A 104 0.13 -14.89 -8.42
N VAL A 105 0.30 -16.13 -7.92
CA VAL A 105 1.50 -16.94 -8.17
C VAL A 105 1.67 -17.23 -9.65
N GLU A 106 0.59 -17.56 -10.37
CA GLU A 106 0.65 -17.79 -11.81
C GLU A 106 1.17 -16.56 -12.58
N LYS A 107 0.64 -15.37 -12.26
CA LYS A 107 1.13 -14.11 -12.86
C LYS A 107 2.59 -13.84 -12.48
N MET A 108 2.98 -14.04 -11.23
CA MET A 108 4.33 -13.77 -10.72
C MET A 108 5.38 -14.79 -11.19
N ARG A 109 5.01 -15.87 -11.85
CA ARG A 109 5.96 -16.74 -12.57
C ARG A 109 6.67 -16.01 -13.72
N GLN A 110 6.10 -14.95 -14.24
CA GLN A 110 6.80 -14.07 -15.18
C GLN A 110 7.97 -13.38 -14.47
N SER A 111 9.14 -13.39 -15.11
CA SER A 111 10.39 -12.94 -14.48
C SER A 111 10.41 -11.45 -14.12
N ASN A 112 9.70 -10.63 -14.91
CA ASN A 112 9.67 -9.18 -14.73
C ASN A 112 8.70 -8.70 -13.64
N ILE A 113 7.82 -9.55 -13.08
CA ILE A 113 6.90 -9.15 -12.00
C ILE A 113 7.59 -9.37 -10.67
N LEU A 114 7.96 -8.30 -9.98
CA LEU A 114 8.64 -8.30 -8.70
C LEU A 114 7.69 -8.03 -7.52
N SER A 115 6.73 -7.14 -7.70
CA SER A 115 5.58 -6.97 -6.82
C SER A 115 4.30 -6.94 -7.64
N LEU A 116 3.26 -7.56 -7.09
CA LEU A 116 1.94 -7.64 -7.70
C LEU A 116 0.90 -7.28 -6.65
N ALA A 117 0.04 -6.32 -6.94
CA ALA A 117 -1.12 -6.02 -6.12
C ALA A 117 -2.40 -6.29 -6.89
N SER A 118 -3.33 -7.03 -6.29
CA SER A 118 -4.66 -7.27 -6.86
C SER A 118 -5.61 -6.10 -6.58
N SER A 119 -6.69 -6.04 -7.34
CA SER A 119 -7.87 -5.27 -6.96
C SER A 119 -8.57 -5.90 -5.73
N PHE A 120 -9.56 -5.21 -5.20
CA PHE A 120 -10.34 -5.65 -4.05
C PHE A 120 -11.79 -5.18 -4.15
N ASN A 121 -12.70 -5.85 -3.42
CA ASN A 121 -14.02 -5.34 -3.14
C ASN A 121 -14.03 -4.64 -1.79
N PHE A 122 -14.89 -3.65 -1.59
CA PHE A 122 -15.15 -3.14 -0.24
C PHE A 122 -16.12 -4.05 0.49
N MET A 123 -15.90 -4.23 1.78
CA MET A 123 -16.74 -5.01 2.68
C MET A 123 -16.98 -4.21 3.97
N ASP A 124 -18.21 -4.20 4.46
CA ASP A 124 -18.54 -3.55 5.74
C ASP A 124 -18.13 -4.42 6.95
N GLN A 125 -18.34 -3.88 8.15
CA GLN A 125 -18.03 -4.58 9.40
C GLN A 125 -18.83 -5.87 9.61
N ASP A 126 -19.95 -6.05 8.91
CA ASP A 126 -20.84 -7.20 9.02
C ASP A 126 -20.57 -8.25 7.92
N GLY A 127 -19.60 -8.00 7.04
CA GLY A 127 -19.16 -8.91 5.99
C GLY A 127 -19.92 -8.76 4.67
N ASN A 128 -20.72 -7.71 4.48
CA ASN A 128 -21.43 -7.45 3.23
C ASN A 128 -20.57 -6.62 2.29
N CYS A 129 -20.38 -7.11 1.07
CA CYS A 129 -19.66 -6.35 0.06
C CYS A 129 -20.54 -5.21 -0.48
N PHE A 130 -19.89 -4.07 -0.78
CA PHE A 130 -20.56 -2.92 -1.39
C PHE A 130 -19.67 -2.26 -2.44
N GLU A 131 -20.29 -1.54 -3.35
CA GLU A 131 -19.58 -0.82 -4.42
C GLU A 131 -19.44 0.67 -4.07
N VAL A 132 -18.34 1.28 -4.56
CA VAL A 132 -18.14 2.72 -4.50
C VAL A 132 -18.30 3.35 -5.88
N ASN A 133 -18.75 4.60 -5.92
CA ASN A 133 -18.87 5.33 -7.17
C ASN A 133 -17.51 5.52 -7.85
N LYS A 134 -17.37 4.99 -9.06
CA LYS A 134 -16.14 5.10 -9.85
C LYS A 134 -15.95 6.53 -10.35
N ILE A 135 -14.79 7.11 -10.08
CA ILE A 135 -14.39 8.42 -10.58
C ILE A 135 -13.71 8.22 -11.94
N LYS A 136 -14.19 8.96 -12.96
CA LYS A 136 -13.61 8.90 -14.32
C LYS A 136 -12.09 9.14 -14.30
N GLY A 137 -11.35 8.28 -14.99
CA GLY A 137 -9.89 8.32 -15.06
C GLY A 137 -9.18 7.75 -13.85
N ARG A 138 -9.89 6.99 -13.00
CA ARG A 138 -9.33 6.25 -11.87
C ARG A 138 -9.68 4.77 -11.96
N SER A 139 -8.84 3.93 -11.37
CA SER A 139 -9.02 2.49 -11.24
C SER A 139 -8.78 2.05 -9.79
N ASN A 140 -8.88 0.75 -9.52
CA ASN A 140 -8.68 0.18 -8.18
C ASN A 140 -9.48 0.93 -7.10
N ASN A 141 -10.81 0.95 -7.26
CA ASN A 141 -11.70 1.65 -6.32
C ASN A 141 -11.29 3.11 -6.04
N ASN A 142 -10.84 3.80 -7.09
CA ASN A 142 -10.38 5.19 -7.09
C ASN A 142 -9.00 5.43 -6.44
N LEU A 143 -8.28 4.42 -6.03
CA LEU A 143 -6.92 4.55 -5.47
C LEU A 143 -5.89 4.83 -6.56
N LEU A 144 -6.02 4.21 -7.72
CA LEU A 144 -5.11 4.41 -8.83
C LEU A 144 -5.60 5.58 -9.70
N PHE A 145 -4.81 6.67 -9.80
CA PHE A 145 -5.12 7.87 -10.61
C PHE A 145 -4.80 7.68 -12.10
N LYS A 146 -5.05 6.50 -12.59
CA LYS A 146 -4.87 6.10 -13.99
C LYS A 146 -6.02 5.20 -14.36
N GLU A 147 -6.55 5.37 -15.55
CA GLU A 147 -7.50 4.41 -16.12
C GLU A 147 -6.73 3.17 -16.58
N VAL A 148 -7.15 2.01 -16.11
CA VAL A 148 -6.59 0.71 -16.46
C VAL A 148 -7.49 0.07 -17.50
N THR A 149 -6.92 -0.35 -18.62
CA THR A 149 -7.63 -0.98 -19.74
C THR A 149 -7.23 -2.44 -19.94
N GLU A 150 -6.18 -2.87 -19.23
CA GLU A 150 -5.64 -4.24 -19.30
C GLU A 150 -5.72 -4.89 -17.91
N GLU A 151 -5.94 -6.21 -17.90
CA GLU A 151 -6.01 -7.00 -16.66
C GLU A 151 -4.73 -6.87 -15.81
N LEU A 152 -3.57 -6.78 -16.48
CA LEU A 152 -2.26 -6.66 -15.84
C LEU A 152 -1.56 -5.38 -16.33
N THR A 153 -1.29 -4.47 -15.43
CA THR A 153 -0.74 -3.14 -15.76
C THR A 153 0.53 -2.85 -14.95
N GLU A 154 1.60 -2.44 -15.64
CA GLU A 154 2.81 -1.93 -14.99
C GLU A 154 2.55 -0.57 -14.32
N ILE A 155 3.03 -0.43 -13.09
CA ILE A 155 2.99 0.82 -12.31
C ILE A 155 4.38 1.41 -12.24
N ASP A 156 4.55 2.54 -12.87
CA ASP A 156 5.85 3.20 -12.97
C ASP A 156 6.25 3.94 -11.68
N LEU A 157 7.56 4.16 -11.54
CA LEU A 157 8.13 4.88 -10.39
C LEU A 157 7.51 6.27 -10.20
N LYS A 158 7.22 7.01 -11.28
CA LYS A 158 6.68 8.38 -11.18
C LYS A 158 5.32 8.40 -10.50
N SER A 159 4.46 7.45 -10.84
CA SER A 159 3.15 7.28 -10.21
C SER A 159 3.28 7.01 -8.71
N LEU A 160 4.21 6.15 -8.31
CA LEU A 160 4.45 5.80 -6.91
C LEU A 160 5.09 6.92 -6.09
N LEU A 161 5.86 7.81 -6.70
CA LEU A 161 6.37 9.00 -6.01
C LEU A 161 5.25 9.99 -5.66
N GLU A 162 4.14 9.98 -6.41
CA GLU A 162 2.97 10.82 -6.13
C GLU A 162 2.06 10.18 -5.07
N MET A 163 1.76 8.87 -5.22
CA MET A 163 0.81 8.16 -4.36
C MET A 163 0.96 6.65 -4.44
N ASN A 164 0.68 5.96 -3.34
CA ASN A 164 0.49 4.52 -3.36
C ASN A 164 -0.85 4.14 -4.01
N PHE A 165 -0.92 3.00 -4.68
CA PHE A 165 -2.08 2.55 -5.42
C PHE A 165 -2.75 1.30 -4.83
N SER A 166 -2.13 0.69 -3.82
CA SER A 166 -2.59 -0.56 -3.22
C SER A 166 -2.33 -0.59 -1.71
N GLN A 167 -3.12 -1.37 -1.00
CA GLN A 167 -2.86 -1.74 0.39
C GLN A 167 -1.93 -2.95 0.46
N GLY A 168 -1.21 -3.10 1.59
CA GLY A 168 -0.31 -4.22 1.84
C GLY A 168 -1.01 -5.58 1.74
N CYS A 169 -2.23 -5.71 2.28
CA CYS A 169 -3.02 -6.95 2.24
C CYS A 169 -3.43 -7.41 0.82
N CYS A 170 -3.35 -6.53 -0.17
CA CYS A 170 -3.64 -6.85 -1.57
C CYS A 170 -2.43 -7.39 -2.34
N MET A 171 -1.21 -7.38 -1.76
CA MET A 171 0.02 -7.57 -2.51
C MET A 171 0.78 -8.85 -2.18
N ALA A 172 1.58 -9.26 -3.16
CA ALA A 172 2.64 -10.24 -3.01
C ALA A 172 3.94 -9.69 -3.62
N ILE A 173 5.09 -10.12 -3.10
CA ILE A 173 6.42 -9.70 -3.53
C ILE A 173 7.32 -10.90 -3.78
N LYS A 174 8.31 -10.77 -4.64
CA LYS A 174 9.42 -11.73 -4.74
C LYS A 174 10.45 -11.53 -3.62
N LYS A 175 11.16 -12.59 -3.30
CA LYS A 175 12.23 -12.63 -2.29
C LYS A 175 13.25 -11.51 -2.48
N GLU A 176 13.67 -11.23 -3.69
CA GLU A 176 14.64 -10.18 -4.01
C GLU A 176 14.18 -8.78 -3.60
N VAL A 177 12.87 -8.49 -3.69
CA VAL A 177 12.29 -7.22 -3.21
C VAL A 177 12.34 -7.15 -1.69
N LYS A 178 11.99 -8.26 -1.01
CA LYS A 178 12.12 -8.39 0.45
C LYS A 178 13.57 -8.14 0.89
N ASP A 179 14.52 -8.81 0.24
CA ASP A 179 15.93 -8.73 0.62
C ASP A 179 16.48 -7.31 0.44
N GLU A 180 16.06 -6.60 -0.61
CA GLU A 180 16.42 -5.18 -0.79
C GLU A 180 15.72 -4.28 0.22
N TYR A 181 14.42 -4.47 0.46
CA TYR A 181 13.66 -3.73 1.48
C TYR A 181 14.33 -3.80 2.86
N LEU A 182 14.75 -4.99 3.29
CA LEU A 182 15.38 -5.19 4.60
C LEU A 182 16.71 -4.45 4.74
N LYS A 183 17.44 -4.22 3.65
CA LYS A 183 18.70 -3.44 3.65
C LYS A 183 18.46 -1.94 3.77
N VAL A 184 17.41 -1.42 3.11
CA VAL A 184 17.27 0.03 2.88
C VAL A 184 16.21 0.70 3.73
N THR A 185 15.23 -0.06 4.25
CA THR A 185 14.11 0.52 5.01
C THR A 185 14.56 1.20 6.29
N GLN A 186 14.04 2.42 6.49
CA GLN A 186 14.17 3.17 7.73
C GLN A 186 12.83 3.20 8.52
N GLY A 187 11.77 2.54 8.01
CA GLY A 187 10.44 2.52 8.60
C GLY A 187 9.70 3.87 8.57
N LYS A 188 10.13 4.79 7.72
CA LYS A 188 9.51 6.13 7.58
C LYS A 188 8.24 6.08 6.75
N LEU A 189 8.24 5.31 5.67
CA LEU A 189 7.08 5.11 4.81
C LEU A 189 6.31 3.85 5.22
N PRO A 190 5.05 3.68 4.78
CA PRO A 190 4.36 2.40 4.83
C PRO A 190 5.16 1.33 4.08
N HIS A 191 5.21 0.12 4.63
CA HIS A 191 6.03 -0.98 4.08
C HIS A 191 5.63 -1.36 2.65
N ASP A 192 4.34 -1.38 2.36
CA ASP A 192 3.76 -1.64 1.03
C ASP A 192 4.22 -0.62 0.00
N TRP A 193 4.31 0.65 0.38
CA TRP A 193 4.79 1.70 -0.51
C TRP A 193 6.29 1.58 -0.80
N GLU A 194 7.12 1.31 0.23
CA GLU A 194 8.56 1.06 0.05
C GLU A 194 8.82 -0.14 -0.88
N LEU A 195 8.10 -1.26 -0.68
CA LEU A 195 8.17 -2.46 -1.50
C LEU A 195 7.80 -2.20 -2.98
N ASN A 196 6.73 -1.42 -3.21
CA ASN A 196 6.30 -1.03 -4.54
C ASN A 196 7.35 -0.13 -5.24
N ILE A 197 7.93 0.86 -4.53
CA ILE A 197 9.00 1.72 -5.09
C ILE A 197 10.22 0.89 -5.47
N ILE A 198 10.68 -0.03 -4.62
CA ILE A 198 11.81 -0.93 -4.90
C ILE A 198 11.56 -1.74 -6.17
N SER A 199 10.35 -2.26 -6.33
CA SER A 199 9.97 -3.04 -7.52
C SER A 199 9.89 -2.16 -8.78
N ALA A 200 9.33 -0.95 -8.67
CA ALA A 200 9.13 -0.06 -9.81
C ALA A 200 10.43 0.51 -10.38
N ILE A 201 11.49 0.61 -9.59
CA ILE A 201 12.82 1.00 -10.08
C ILE A 201 13.34 0.02 -11.14
N GLN A 202 12.96 -1.25 -11.02
CA GLN A 202 13.31 -2.33 -11.94
C GLN A 202 12.19 -2.61 -12.96
N ASN A 203 11.18 -1.74 -13.09
CA ASN A 203 9.97 -1.92 -13.90
C ASN A 203 9.19 -3.21 -13.55
N GLY A 204 9.27 -3.61 -12.27
CA GLY A 204 8.71 -4.86 -11.76
C GLY A 204 7.47 -4.70 -10.87
N CYS A 205 6.91 -3.50 -10.77
CA CYS A 205 5.68 -3.25 -9.98
C CYS A 205 4.46 -3.33 -10.87
N TYR A 206 3.51 -4.23 -10.53
CA TYR A 206 2.32 -4.48 -11.35
C TYR A 206 1.04 -4.41 -10.53
N TYR A 207 -0.02 -3.99 -11.19
CA TYR A 207 -1.41 -4.04 -10.73
C TYR A 207 -2.20 -5.06 -11.54
N LEU A 208 -2.96 -5.90 -10.84
CA LEU A 208 -3.88 -6.90 -11.40
C LEU A 208 -5.32 -6.43 -11.15
N ASP A 209 -6.05 -6.13 -12.21
CA ASP A 209 -7.44 -5.63 -12.12
C ASP A 209 -8.46 -6.78 -11.94
N ILE A 210 -8.14 -7.68 -11.02
CA ILE A 210 -9.01 -8.76 -10.56
C ILE A 210 -9.19 -8.60 -9.05
N PRO A 211 -10.42 -8.46 -8.53
CA PRO A 211 -10.64 -8.44 -7.10
C PRO A 211 -10.39 -9.83 -6.51
N LEU A 212 -9.39 -9.93 -5.63
CA LEU A 212 -8.99 -11.19 -4.98
C LEU A 212 -9.08 -11.12 -3.45
N ILE A 213 -9.63 -10.04 -2.92
CA ILE A 213 -9.82 -9.79 -1.50
C ILE A 213 -11.07 -8.93 -1.29
N ASP A 214 -11.81 -9.22 -0.26
CA ASP A 214 -12.84 -8.34 0.27
C ASP A 214 -12.19 -7.55 1.43
N TYR A 215 -11.90 -6.28 1.17
CA TYR A 215 -11.23 -5.37 2.10
C TYR A 215 -12.25 -4.78 3.08
N ARG A 216 -12.06 -5.08 4.37
CA ARG A 216 -13.01 -4.67 5.40
C ARG A 216 -12.78 -3.25 5.88
N ILE A 217 -13.88 -2.50 5.96
CA ILE A 217 -13.89 -1.16 6.53
C ILE A 217 -14.63 -1.17 7.86
N HIS A 218 -13.94 -0.73 8.90
CA HIS A 218 -14.48 -0.55 10.24
C HIS A 218 -13.75 0.57 10.98
N ASN A 219 -14.29 1.01 12.12
CA ASN A 219 -13.79 2.19 12.86
C ASN A 219 -12.35 2.05 13.39
N ASN A 220 -11.80 0.85 13.44
CA ASN A 220 -10.48 0.57 14.00
C ASN A 220 -9.41 0.31 12.92
N ASN A 221 -9.70 0.52 11.63
CA ASN A 221 -8.67 0.41 10.60
C ASN A 221 -7.54 1.41 10.86
N THR A 222 -6.29 0.96 10.83
CA THR A 222 -5.10 1.82 11.06
C THR A 222 -4.95 2.87 9.96
N ILE A 223 -5.31 2.50 8.73
CA ILE A 223 -5.39 3.38 7.57
C ILE A 223 -6.79 3.18 7.02
N GLY A 224 -7.76 3.83 7.66
CA GLY A 224 -9.14 3.81 7.20
C GLY A 224 -9.32 4.71 5.99
N MET A 225 -10.23 4.34 5.10
CA MET A 225 -10.76 5.30 4.14
C MET A 225 -11.79 6.16 4.86
N ASP A 226 -11.33 7.10 5.68
CA ASP A 226 -12.16 8.04 6.47
C ASP A 226 -13.18 8.84 5.65
N ASN A 227 -13.21 8.62 4.35
CA ASN A 227 -14.03 9.35 3.39
C ASN A 227 -15.12 8.50 2.74
N ILE A 228 -15.33 7.24 3.17
CA ILE A 228 -16.42 6.41 2.65
C ILE A 228 -17.55 6.42 3.68
N VAL A 229 -18.62 7.14 3.35
CA VAL A 229 -19.88 7.09 4.09
C VAL A 229 -20.98 6.73 3.09
N ASP A 230 -21.76 5.69 3.41
CA ASP A 230 -22.91 5.22 2.60
C ASP A 230 -22.55 4.92 1.12
N GLY A 231 -21.40 4.28 0.86
CA GLY A 231 -20.94 3.95 -0.49
C GLY A 231 -20.51 5.15 -1.33
N ASN A 232 -20.53 6.36 -0.76
CA ASN A 232 -20.02 7.55 -1.38
C ASN A 232 -18.67 7.92 -0.77
N ILE A 233 -17.64 8.08 -1.61
CA ILE A 233 -16.43 8.79 -1.19
C ILE A 233 -16.88 10.22 -0.92
N ILE A 234 -16.91 10.61 0.36
CA ILE A 234 -17.25 11.99 0.72
C ILE A 234 -16.26 12.88 -0.01
N ASN A 235 -16.79 13.68 -0.92
CA ASN A 235 -16.03 14.62 -1.73
C ASN A 235 -15.02 15.39 -0.88
N GLU A 236 -13.81 15.43 -1.40
CA GLU A 236 -12.66 16.19 -0.95
C GLU A 236 -13.11 17.41 -0.11
N LYS A 237 -13.05 17.31 1.21
CA LYS A 237 -13.03 18.51 2.05
C LYS A 237 -12.02 19.44 1.40
N LYS A 238 -12.38 20.71 1.15
CA LYS A 238 -11.40 21.71 0.69
C LYS A 238 -10.18 21.62 1.58
N GLN A 239 -9.14 20.96 1.09
CA GLN A 239 -7.92 20.70 1.87
C GLN A 239 -7.38 22.05 2.31
N ARG A 240 -7.18 22.21 3.62
CA ARG A 240 -6.55 23.40 4.17
C ARG A 240 -5.09 23.45 3.69
N VAL A 241 -4.51 24.67 3.61
CA VAL A 241 -3.09 24.86 3.19
C VAL A 241 -2.14 23.91 3.91
N ASN A 242 -2.33 23.71 5.20
CA ASN A 242 -1.48 22.83 6.00
C ASN A 242 -1.58 21.36 5.56
N GLU A 243 -2.76 20.86 5.22
CA GLU A 243 -2.94 19.48 4.73
C GLU A 243 -2.21 19.27 3.39
N ARG A 244 -2.30 20.24 2.50
CA ARG A 244 -1.58 20.21 1.20
C ARG A 244 -0.06 20.27 1.38
N ILE A 245 0.42 21.06 2.34
CA ILE A 245 1.83 21.11 2.69
C ILE A 245 2.29 19.76 3.22
N GLU A 246 1.55 19.14 4.14
CA GLU A 246 1.93 17.85 4.71
C GLU A 246 1.90 16.72 3.66
N GLN A 247 0.90 16.71 2.77
CA GLN A 247 0.90 15.76 1.64
C GLN A 247 2.10 15.97 0.72
N THR A 248 2.46 17.24 0.42
CA THR A 248 3.63 17.51 -0.42
C THR A 248 4.93 17.11 0.27
N LYS A 249 5.03 17.25 1.60
CA LYS A 249 6.17 16.75 2.36
C LYS A 249 6.24 15.21 2.33
N ALA A 250 5.11 14.51 2.46
CA ALA A 250 5.07 13.06 2.33
C ALA A 250 5.59 12.61 0.96
N GLN A 251 5.23 13.32 -0.14
CA GLN A 251 5.79 13.05 -1.46
C GLN A 251 7.31 13.28 -1.52
N ILE A 252 7.84 14.29 -0.79
CA ILE A 252 9.29 14.50 -0.68
C ILE A 252 9.96 13.30 0.01
N GLU A 253 9.35 12.72 1.03
CA GLU A 253 9.88 11.51 1.68
C GLU A 253 9.90 10.31 0.74
N ASN A 254 8.88 10.13 -0.11
CA ASN A 254 8.88 9.09 -1.14
C ASN A 254 10.07 9.27 -2.12
N VAL A 255 10.31 10.51 -2.55
CA VAL A 255 11.45 10.83 -3.42
C VAL A 255 12.78 10.63 -2.70
N ASN A 256 12.87 10.98 -1.43
CA ASN A 256 14.07 10.75 -0.61
C ASN A 256 14.38 9.26 -0.48
N PHE A 257 13.36 8.44 -0.23
CA PHE A 257 13.51 7.00 -0.19
C PHE A 257 14.02 6.45 -1.53
N ALA A 258 13.39 6.83 -2.65
CA ALA A 258 13.84 6.42 -3.97
C ALA A 258 15.27 6.85 -4.28
N LEU A 259 15.66 8.07 -3.89
CA LEU A 259 17.05 8.57 -4.08
C LEU A 259 18.09 7.81 -3.24
N GLY A 260 17.68 7.10 -2.21
CA GLY A 260 18.51 6.21 -1.40
C GLY A 260 18.77 4.85 -2.06
N LEU A 261 18.08 4.54 -3.17
CA LEU A 261 18.19 3.28 -3.91
C LEU A 261 19.10 3.42 -5.14
N GLU A 262 19.45 2.28 -5.75
CA GLU A 262 20.24 2.27 -7.00
C GLU A 262 19.36 2.67 -8.19
N LEU A 263 19.35 3.95 -8.52
CA LEU A 263 18.62 4.50 -9.66
C LEU A 263 19.49 4.59 -10.91
N ASN A 264 18.89 4.31 -12.07
CA ASN A 264 19.52 4.67 -13.33
C ASN A 264 19.59 6.20 -13.51
N ARG A 265 20.34 6.66 -14.51
CA ARG A 265 20.59 8.11 -14.75
C ARG A 265 19.31 8.90 -14.94
N GLU A 266 18.35 8.38 -15.69
CA GLU A 266 17.09 9.07 -16.01
C GLU A 266 16.17 9.12 -14.78
N GLN A 267 16.03 8.02 -14.03
CA GLN A 267 15.28 7.97 -12.78
C GLN A 267 15.83 8.96 -11.76
N LYS A 268 17.17 8.96 -11.57
CA LYS A 268 17.84 9.89 -10.64
C LYS A 268 17.62 11.35 -11.03
N LYS A 269 17.76 11.67 -12.32
CA LYS A 269 17.52 13.02 -12.86
C LYS A 269 16.06 13.46 -12.63
N TYR A 270 15.10 12.54 -12.86
CA TYR A 270 13.68 12.83 -12.60
C TYR A 270 13.43 13.07 -11.11
N CYS A 271 13.89 12.19 -10.23
CA CYS A 271 13.72 12.31 -8.78
C CYS A 271 14.27 13.64 -8.24
N LEU A 272 15.47 14.04 -8.67
CA LEU A 272 16.06 15.31 -8.24
C LEU A 272 15.23 16.53 -8.68
N LYS A 273 14.77 16.55 -9.93
CA LYS A 273 13.91 17.63 -10.44
C LYS A 273 12.53 17.65 -9.77
N TYR A 274 11.96 16.47 -9.52
CA TYR A 274 10.67 16.35 -8.85
C TYR A 274 10.77 16.80 -7.39
N LYS A 275 11.84 16.44 -6.70
CA LYS A 275 12.11 16.92 -5.34
C LYS A 275 12.23 18.44 -5.28
N ASP A 276 12.96 19.06 -6.21
CA ASP A 276 13.05 20.53 -6.31
C ASP A 276 11.66 21.15 -6.50
N TYR A 277 10.87 20.63 -7.45
CA TYR A 277 9.50 21.08 -7.68
C TYR A 277 8.63 21.02 -6.41
N LEU A 278 8.65 19.90 -5.68
CA LEU A 278 7.87 19.73 -4.45
C LEU A 278 8.36 20.67 -3.34
N THR A 279 9.68 20.84 -3.21
CA THR A 279 10.29 21.74 -2.22
C THR A 279 9.89 23.19 -2.47
N GLN A 280 9.94 23.65 -3.72
CA GLN A 280 9.51 24.99 -4.10
C GLN A 280 8.01 25.23 -3.83
N ARG A 281 7.17 24.20 -4.10
CA ARG A 281 5.73 24.27 -3.76
C ARG A 281 5.51 24.46 -2.25
N VAL A 282 6.18 23.68 -1.42
CA VAL A 282 6.07 23.79 0.05
C VAL A 282 6.48 25.19 0.50
N LEU A 283 7.59 25.72 -0.02
CA LEU A 283 8.07 27.08 0.34
C LEU A 283 7.06 28.16 -0.04
N MET A 284 6.57 28.13 -1.29
CA MET A 284 5.59 29.12 -1.77
C MET A 284 4.26 29.06 -1.01
N MET A 285 3.79 27.87 -0.65
CA MET A 285 2.59 27.70 0.16
C MET A 285 2.77 28.19 1.59
N LYS A 286 3.89 27.84 2.25
CA LYS A 286 4.20 28.31 3.62
C LYS A 286 4.32 29.82 3.71
N GLU A 287 4.99 30.45 2.75
CA GLU A 287 5.25 31.87 2.74
C GLU A 287 4.13 32.68 2.08
N LYS A 288 3.03 32.03 1.69
CA LYS A 288 1.87 32.62 0.98
C LYS A 288 2.26 33.46 -0.24
N LYS A 289 3.26 33.03 -1.00
CA LYS A 289 3.81 33.74 -2.17
C LYS A 289 3.00 33.47 -3.46
N ALA A 290 1.81 34.05 -3.57
CA ALA A 290 0.91 33.85 -4.74
C ALA A 290 1.58 34.25 -6.06
N CYS A 291 2.26 35.40 -6.13
CA CYS A 291 2.95 35.86 -7.35
C CYS A 291 4.05 34.87 -7.78
N SER A 292 4.84 34.35 -6.84
CA SER A 292 5.87 33.35 -7.13
C SER A 292 5.26 32.05 -7.64
N LEU A 293 4.12 31.63 -7.09
CA LEU A 293 3.39 30.44 -7.52
C LEU A 293 2.88 30.59 -8.97
N ILE A 294 2.34 31.76 -9.31
CA ILE A 294 1.88 32.08 -10.68
C ILE A 294 3.06 32.04 -11.65
N LEU A 295 4.18 32.67 -11.32
CA LEU A 295 5.39 32.63 -12.14
C LEU A 295 5.92 31.21 -12.34
N TYR A 296 5.86 30.39 -11.29
CA TYR A 296 6.27 28.99 -11.33
C TYR A 296 5.37 28.15 -12.24
N PHE A 297 4.07 28.43 -12.24
CA PHE A 297 3.11 27.85 -13.18
C PHE A 297 3.39 28.28 -14.63
N LEU A 298 3.62 29.57 -14.88
CA LEU A 298 3.94 30.11 -16.22
C LEU A 298 5.25 29.54 -16.77
N LYS A 299 6.22 29.20 -15.92
CA LYS A 299 7.45 28.47 -16.30
C LYS A 299 7.20 26.99 -16.62
N GLY A 300 5.97 26.52 -16.63
CA GLY A 300 5.59 25.16 -17.01
C GLY A 300 5.84 24.09 -15.94
N LYS A 301 6.26 24.45 -14.72
CA LYS A 301 6.62 23.48 -13.68
C LYS A 301 5.45 22.62 -13.22
N TYR A 302 4.25 23.19 -13.13
CA TYR A 302 3.04 22.43 -12.86
C TYR A 302 2.57 21.56 -14.03
N LYS A 303 2.99 21.87 -15.26
CA LYS A 303 2.75 21.00 -16.42
C LYS A 303 3.73 19.82 -16.46
N GLU A 304 4.99 20.05 -16.04
CA GLU A 304 6.05 19.03 -16.03
C GLU A 304 5.82 17.98 -14.93
N PHE A 305 5.41 18.39 -13.71
CA PHE A 305 5.39 17.55 -12.50
C PHE A 305 4.05 17.51 -11.76
N GLY A 306 3.05 18.24 -12.18
CA GLY A 306 1.77 18.34 -11.51
C GLY A 306 0.63 18.45 -12.50
N ARG A 307 -0.48 19.00 -12.02
CA ARG A 307 -1.69 19.22 -12.83
C ARG A 307 -2.18 20.65 -12.65
N VAL A 308 -2.90 21.18 -13.62
CA VAL A 308 -3.55 22.50 -13.50
C VAL A 308 -4.45 22.56 -12.24
N LYS A 309 -5.18 21.46 -11.95
CA LYS A 309 -6.01 21.34 -10.73
C LYS A 309 -5.16 21.50 -9.45
N THR A 310 -3.94 20.97 -9.44
CA THR A 310 -2.99 21.10 -8.31
C THR A 310 -2.59 22.56 -8.11
N PHE A 311 -2.22 23.27 -9.20
CA PHE A 311 -1.90 24.69 -9.16
C PHE A 311 -3.07 25.53 -8.64
N LEU A 312 -4.28 25.34 -9.19
CA LEU A 312 -5.47 26.06 -8.75
C LEU A 312 -5.77 25.82 -7.27
N GLY A 313 -5.63 24.58 -6.80
CA GLY A 313 -5.77 24.23 -5.40
C GLY A 313 -4.75 24.93 -4.51
N ASP A 314 -3.47 24.98 -4.90
CA ASP A 314 -2.41 25.67 -4.16
C ASP A 314 -2.68 27.18 -4.11
N LEU A 315 -3.04 27.79 -5.25
CA LEU A 315 -3.33 29.23 -5.36
C LEU A 315 -4.51 29.66 -4.48
N VAL A 316 -5.64 28.94 -4.57
CA VAL A 316 -6.84 29.23 -3.78
C VAL A 316 -6.56 29.15 -2.28
N ASN A 317 -5.71 28.21 -1.87
CA ASN A 317 -5.36 28.03 -0.45
C ASN A 317 -4.36 29.08 0.07
N ILE A 318 -3.56 29.72 -0.80
CA ILE A 318 -2.65 30.80 -0.43
C ILE A 318 -3.40 32.14 -0.26
N ILE A 319 -4.44 32.38 -1.11
CA ILE A 319 -5.18 33.65 -1.15
C ILE A 319 -6.23 33.74 -0.03
N LYS A 320 -6.68 32.59 0.49
CA LYS A 320 -7.56 32.50 1.66
C LYS A 320 -6.78 32.62 2.97
#